data_763b9c9d22e23166aa9e3a0c6b073dd0
#
_entry.id   763b9c9d22e23166aa9e3a0c6b073dd0
#
_cell.length_a   1.000
_cell.length_b   1.000
_cell.length_c   1.000
_cell.angle_alpha   90.00
_cell.angle_beta   90.00
_cell.angle_gamma   90.00
#
_symmetry.space_group_name_H-M   'P 1'
#
loop_
_entity.id
_entity.type
_entity.pdbx_description
1 polymer ?
#
loop_
_entity_poly.entity_id
_entity_poly.type
_entity_poly.pdbx_seq_one_letter_code
_entity_poly.pdbx_strand_id
1 'polypeptide(L)'
;MTTMPIDELPEDAAGTSRHAYPASAMVGDYLRTAAGLVPSGLLLVAMPVGTTAAVVLGGFAAIFALFGLRTALRHGTSLEMTDTELRARGPWRGTIRWAELDRMRLGYYSTSRDRRSGWMQLDLRAGGARLRLDSRIAGFDRVVRHAAMVAYDRGLELNEATAANLQSLGIRLPDLGADR
;
A
#
# COMPACT_ATOMS: atom_id res chain seq x y z
N MET A 1 -6.86 -8.73 -28.51
CA MET A 1 -6.46 -7.94 -27.34
C MET A 1 -6.09 -8.94 -26.26
N THR A 2 -4.83 -9.37 -26.26
CA THR A 2 -4.31 -10.47 -25.41
C THR A 2 -4.03 -9.91 -24.05
N THR A 3 -4.81 -10.29 -23.06
CA THR A 3 -4.52 -10.02 -21.64
C THR A 3 -3.28 -10.83 -21.26
N MET A 4 -2.19 -10.13 -21.02
CA MET A 4 -0.97 -10.70 -20.46
C MET A 4 -1.29 -11.23 -19.04
N PRO A 5 -0.95 -12.47 -18.71
CA PRO A 5 -1.18 -13.00 -17.38
C PRO A 5 -0.32 -12.24 -16.36
N ILE A 6 -0.90 -12.00 -15.18
CA ILE A 6 -0.37 -11.19 -14.07
C ILE A 6 0.89 -11.82 -13.44
N ASP A 7 1.35 -12.95 -13.94
CA ASP A 7 2.41 -13.78 -13.35
C ASP A 7 3.83 -13.50 -13.86
N GLU A 8 3.99 -12.57 -14.82
CA GLU A 8 5.30 -12.22 -15.37
C GLU A 8 5.70 -10.77 -15.02
N LEU A 9 5.88 -10.47 -13.73
CA LEU A 9 6.76 -9.36 -13.36
C LEU A 9 8.20 -9.87 -13.53
N PRO A 10 9.07 -9.15 -14.28
CA PRO A 10 10.42 -9.61 -14.54
C PRO A 10 11.15 -9.84 -13.20
N GLU A 11 11.51 -11.08 -12.96
CA GLU A 11 12.56 -11.40 -11.99
C GLU A 11 13.87 -10.98 -12.64
N ASP A 12 14.47 -9.91 -12.13
CA ASP A 12 15.84 -9.59 -12.49
C ASP A 12 16.71 -10.79 -12.06
N ALA A 13 17.75 -11.12 -12.84
CA ALA A 13 18.61 -12.30 -12.73
C ALA A 13 19.34 -12.49 -11.38
N ALA A 14 18.93 -11.78 -10.34
CA ALA A 14 19.46 -11.80 -8.98
C ALA A 14 18.38 -12.09 -7.90
N GLY A 15 17.24 -12.72 -8.24
CA GLY A 15 16.19 -13.00 -7.22
C GLY A 15 15.51 -11.75 -6.65
N THR A 16 15.64 -10.59 -7.31
CA THR A 16 15.05 -9.32 -6.87
C THR A 16 13.72 -9.11 -7.58
N SER A 17 12.61 -9.02 -6.83
CA SER A 17 11.32 -8.63 -7.38
C SER A 17 11.01 -7.18 -7.06
N ARG A 18 10.57 -6.41 -8.08
CA ARG A 18 10.16 -5.01 -7.94
C ARG A 18 8.65 -4.90 -7.93
N HIS A 19 8.14 -4.15 -6.98
CA HIS A 19 6.72 -3.91 -6.79
C HIS A 19 6.47 -2.39 -6.74
N ALA A 20 5.50 -1.91 -7.52
CA ALA A 20 5.13 -0.49 -7.56
C ALA A 20 3.61 -0.33 -7.59
N TYR A 21 3.14 0.85 -7.25
CA TYR A 21 1.73 1.19 -7.43
C TYR A 21 1.45 1.43 -8.91
N PRO A 22 0.56 0.66 -9.55
CA PRO A 22 0.24 0.87 -10.96
C PRO A 22 -0.48 2.20 -11.14
N ALA A 23 -0.14 2.93 -12.21
CA ALA A 23 -0.77 4.22 -12.52
C ALA A 23 -2.30 4.12 -12.60
N SER A 24 -2.84 3.01 -13.12
CA SER A 24 -4.27 2.75 -13.18
C SER A 24 -4.97 2.78 -11.82
N ALA A 25 -4.32 2.30 -10.76
CA ALA A 25 -4.87 2.35 -9.41
C ALA A 25 -4.92 3.78 -8.83
N MET A 26 -4.15 4.71 -9.39
CA MET A 26 -4.04 6.10 -8.92
C MET A 26 -4.89 7.09 -9.74
N VAL A 27 -5.37 6.70 -10.93
CA VAL A 27 -6.16 7.59 -11.82
C VAL A 27 -7.36 8.19 -11.09
N GLY A 28 -8.11 7.38 -10.34
CA GLY A 28 -9.28 7.87 -9.58
C GLY A 28 -8.92 8.93 -8.54
N ASP A 29 -7.77 8.79 -7.88
CA ASP A 29 -7.31 9.73 -6.87
C ASP A 29 -6.81 11.04 -7.52
N TYR A 30 -6.11 10.96 -8.66
CA TYR A 30 -5.73 12.14 -9.44
C TYR A 30 -6.93 12.87 -10.01
N LEU A 31 -7.95 12.17 -10.52
CA LEU A 31 -9.18 12.78 -10.99
C LEU A 31 -9.92 13.51 -9.87
N ARG A 32 -10.02 12.93 -8.68
CA ARG A 32 -10.63 13.60 -7.51
C ARG A 32 -9.83 14.84 -7.11
N THR A 33 -8.50 14.76 -7.12
CA THR A 33 -7.63 15.90 -6.87
C THR A 33 -7.89 17.03 -7.86
N ALA A 34 -7.91 16.72 -9.16
CA ALA A 34 -8.15 17.70 -10.22
C ALA A 34 -9.55 18.29 -10.11
N ALA A 35 -10.58 17.47 -9.87
CA ALA A 35 -11.97 17.92 -9.75
C ALA A 35 -12.19 18.90 -8.58
N GLY A 36 -11.41 18.80 -7.51
CA GLY A 36 -11.49 19.76 -6.42
C GLY A 36 -10.55 20.97 -6.59
N LEU A 37 -9.30 20.72 -7.00
CA LEU A 37 -8.27 21.75 -7.06
C LEU A 37 -8.47 22.72 -8.25
N VAL A 38 -8.83 22.20 -9.44
CA VAL A 38 -8.92 23.02 -10.64
C VAL A 38 -10.06 24.04 -10.55
N PRO A 39 -11.33 23.68 -10.22
CA PRO A 39 -12.39 24.66 -10.11
C PRO A 39 -12.13 25.68 -8.99
N SER A 40 -11.66 25.23 -7.82
CA SER A 40 -11.38 26.12 -6.70
C SER A 40 -10.27 27.12 -7.03
N GLY A 41 -9.19 26.66 -7.66
CA GLY A 41 -8.09 27.51 -8.09
C GLY A 41 -8.48 28.47 -9.20
N LEU A 42 -9.26 28.01 -10.20
CA LEU A 42 -9.72 28.85 -11.29
C LEU A 42 -10.63 29.98 -10.80
N LEU A 43 -11.55 29.70 -9.90
CA LEU A 43 -12.43 30.72 -9.32
C LEU A 43 -11.65 31.76 -8.53
N LEU A 44 -10.64 31.34 -7.76
CA LEU A 44 -9.79 32.26 -6.99
C LEU A 44 -8.95 33.21 -7.88
N VAL A 45 -8.52 32.74 -9.05
CA VAL A 45 -7.66 33.53 -9.95
C VAL A 45 -8.45 34.33 -10.96
N ALA A 46 -9.55 33.75 -11.48
CA ALA A 46 -10.30 34.37 -12.60
C ALA A 46 -11.38 35.34 -12.18
N MET A 47 -11.86 35.33 -10.92
CA MET A 47 -12.95 36.11 -10.44
C MET A 47 -12.59 36.92 -9.19
N PRO A 48 -13.07 38.20 -9.07
CA PRO A 48 -12.94 38.96 -7.83
C PRO A 48 -13.92 38.40 -6.80
N VAL A 49 -13.44 37.47 -5.98
CA VAL A 49 -14.21 36.85 -4.89
C VAL A 49 -14.05 37.62 -3.58
N GLY A 50 -15.13 37.78 -2.82
CA GLY A 50 -15.07 38.41 -1.50
C GLY A 50 -14.24 37.55 -0.52
N THR A 51 -13.74 38.17 0.55
CA THR A 51 -12.82 37.57 1.51
C THR A 51 -13.33 36.21 2.04
N THR A 52 -14.59 36.09 2.41
CA THR A 52 -15.19 34.86 2.93
C THR A 52 -15.13 33.75 1.89
N ALA A 53 -15.49 34.03 0.65
CA ALA A 53 -15.46 33.08 -0.45
C ALA A 53 -14.01 32.67 -0.77
N ALA A 54 -13.05 33.60 -0.73
CA ALA A 54 -11.63 33.33 -0.93
C ALA A 54 -11.08 32.39 0.14
N VAL A 55 -11.44 32.57 1.40
CA VAL A 55 -11.02 31.68 2.51
C VAL A 55 -11.61 30.27 2.32
N VAL A 56 -12.88 30.16 1.97
CA VAL A 56 -13.53 28.85 1.75
C VAL A 56 -12.91 28.13 0.55
N LEU A 57 -12.80 28.79 -0.60
CA LEU A 57 -12.21 28.20 -1.81
C LEU A 57 -10.73 27.84 -1.60
N GLY A 58 -9.97 28.70 -0.90
CA GLY A 58 -8.58 28.43 -0.53
C GLY A 58 -8.44 27.21 0.38
N GLY A 59 -9.34 27.07 1.35
CA GLY A 59 -9.41 25.90 2.22
C GLY A 59 -9.66 24.61 1.42
N PHE A 60 -10.63 24.63 0.50
CA PHE A 60 -10.88 23.50 -0.40
C PHE A 60 -9.66 23.19 -1.27
N ALA A 61 -9.10 24.19 -1.93
CA ALA A 61 -7.90 24.00 -2.74
C ALA A 61 -6.74 23.39 -1.95
N ALA A 62 -6.50 23.84 -0.72
CA ALA A 62 -5.47 23.30 0.15
C ALA A 62 -5.71 21.82 0.50
N ILE A 63 -6.95 21.44 0.83
CA ILE A 63 -7.31 20.05 1.14
C ILE A 63 -7.04 19.15 -0.07
N PHE A 64 -7.48 19.56 -1.27
CA PHE A 64 -7.26 18.76 -2.48
C PHE A 64 -5.80 18.76 -2.91
N ALA A 65 -5.03 19.84 -2.69
CA ALA A 65 -3.60 19.87 -2.91
C ALA A 65 -2.86 18.90 -2.00
N LEU A 66 -3.19 18.84 -0.71
CA LEU A 66 -2.64 17.88 0.24
C LEU A 66 -2.99 16.43 -0.15
N PHE A 67 -4.23 16.20 -0.59
CA PHE A 67 -4.64 14.89 -1.08
C PHE A 67 -3.85 14.48 -2.33
N GLY A 68 -3.68 15.37 -3.30
CA GLY A 68 -2.88 15.15 -4.50
C GLY A 68 -1.40 14.91 -4.19
N LEU A 69 -0.82 15.70 -3.28
CA LEU A 69 0.54 15.50 -2.81
C LEU A 69 0.71 14.12 -2.19
N ARG A 70 -0.19 13.71 -1.30
CA ARG A 70 -0.16 12.37 -0.71
C ARG A 70 -0.23 11.26 -1.77
N THR A 71 -1.10 11.44 -2.79
CA THR A 71 -1.22 10.49 -3.90
C THR A 71 0.08 10.43 -4.72
N ALA A 72 0.69 11.58 -5.03
CA ALA A 72 1.97 11.65 -5.74
C ALA A 72 3.12 10.99 -4.96
N LEU A 73 3.21 11.25 -3.65
CA LEU A 73 4.20 10.61 -2.78
C LEU A 73 4.03 9.09 -2.75
N ARG A 74 2.82 8.60 -2.76
CA ARG A 74 2.51 7.18 -2.80
C ARG A 74 2.85 6.56 -4.16
N HIS A 75 2.54 7.26 -5.25
CA HIS A 75 2.91 6.82 -6.60
C HIS A 75 4.43 6.73 -6.79
N GLY A 76 5.20 7.64 -6.18
CA GLY A 76 6.67 7.62 -6.19
C GLY A 76 7.30 6.54 -5.31
N THR A 77 6.52 5.70 -4.63
CA THR A 77 7.04 4.63 -3.77
C THR A 77 7.10 3.32 -4.54
N SER A 78 8.28 2.72 -4.59
CA SER A 78 8.51 1.37 -5.12
C SER A 78 9.08 0.46 -4.03
N LEU A 79 8.81 -0.83 -4.15
CA LEU A 79 9.35 -1.85 -3.26
C LEU A 79 10.29 -2.74 -4.06
N GLU A 80 11.42 -3.07 -3.45
CA GLU A 80 12.34 -4.11 -3.92
C GLU A 80 12.37 -5.20 -2.85
N MET A 81 12.02 -6.40 -3.24
CA MET A 81 12.08 -7.58 -2.39
C MET A 81 13.20 -8.48 -2.85
N THR A 82 14.06 -8.84 -1.92
CA THR A 82 15.12 -9.83 -2.07
C THR A 82 14.93 -10.94 -1.05
N ASP A 83 15.73 -12.00 -1.12
CA ASP A 83 15.72 -13.09 -0.14
C ASP A 83 16.15 -12.63 1.27
N THR A 84 16.85 -11.50 1.38
CA THR A 84 17.37 -10.98 2.65
C THR A 84 16.58 -9.81 3.22
N GLU A 85 15.97 -9.00 2.37
CA GLU A 85 15.28 -7.78 2.82
C GLU A 85 14.14 -7.34 1.89
N LEU A 86 13.23 -6.57 2.46
CA LEU A 86 12.21 -5.80 1.73
C LEU A 86 12.52 -4.32 1.90
N ARG A 87 12.87 -3.65 0.82
CA ARG A 87 13.26 -2.24 0.81
C ARG A 87 12.21 -1.39 0.10
N ALA A 88 11.66 -0.40 0.81
CA ALA A 88 10.84 0.65 0.22
C ALA A 88 11.74 1.80 -0.25
N ARG A 89 11.62 2.17 -1.53
CA ARG A 89 12.29 3.32 -2.14
C ARG A 89 11.27 4.41 -2.46
N GLY A 90 11.69 5.64 -2.35
CA GLY A 90 10.85 6.81 -2.61
C GLY A 90 10.68 7.69 -1.38
N PRO A 91 9.59 8.48 -1.29
CA PRO A 91 9.33 9.36 -0.15
C PRO A 91 9.15 8.61 1.18
N TRP A 92 8.58 7.41 1.12
CA TRP A 92 8.39 6.52 2.28
C TRP A 92 9.48 5.45 2.28
N ARG A 93 10.65 5.80 2.83
CA ARG A 93 11.80 4.91 2.90
C ARG A 93 11.69 4.00 4.11
N GLY A 94 12.04 2.73 3.92
CA GLY A 94 12.13 1.77 5.01
C GLY A 94 12.72 0.47 4.50
N THR A 95 13.47 -0.22 5.34
CA THR A 95 14.03 -1.54 5.04
C THR A 95 13.62 -2.48 6.15
N ILE A 96 13.05 -3.61 5.78
CA ILE A 96 12.75 -4.74 6.66
C ILE A 96 13.71 -5.84 6.29
N ARG A 97 14.64 -6.17 7.18
CA ARG A 97 15.48 -7.36 7.05
C ARG A 97 14.71 -8.58 7.54
N TRP A 98 14.60 -9.59 6.72
CA TRP A 98 13.83 -10.78 7.05
C TRP A 98 14.38 -11.49 8.29
N ALA A 99 15.70 -11.51 8.46
CA ALA A 99 16.35 -12.07 9.64
C ALA A 99 16.01 -11.34 10.95
N GLU A 100 15.55 -10.10 10.90
CA GLU A 100 15.18 -9.28 12.06
C GLU A 100 13.66 -9.12 12.20
N LEU A 101 12.86 -9.81 11.38
CA LEU A 101 11.40 -9.69 11.43
C LEU A 101 10.90 -10.09 12.82
N ASP A 102 10.32 -9.18 13.55
CA ASP A 102 9.81 -9.39 14.90
C ASP A 102 8.26 -9.36 14.97
N ARG A 103 7.60 -8.79 13.92
CA ARG A 103 6.15 -8.73 13.88
C ARG A 103 5.61 -8.65 12.47
N MET A 104 4.60 -9.46 12.21
CA MET A 104 3.77 -9.41 11.01
C MET A 104 2.30 -9.25 11.39
N ARG A 105 1.60 -8.35 10.73
CA ARG A 105 0.14 -8.20 10.82
C ARG A 105 -0.46 -7.97 9.45
N LEU A 106 -1.50 -8.71 9.14
CA LEU A 106 -2.30 -8.53 7.94
C LEU A 106 -3.72 -8.16 8.36
N GLY A 107 -4.11 -6.91 8.13
CA GLY A 107 -5.43 -6.40 8.47
C GLY A 107 -6.29 -6.18 7.22
N TYR A 108 -7.58 -6.49 7.31
CA TYR A 108 -8.57 -6.11 6.31
C TYR A 108 -9.31 -4.86 6.76
N TYR A 109 -9.42 -3.88 5.89
CA TYR A 109 -10.11 -2.62 6.13
C TYR A 109 -11.17 -2.41 5.07
N SER A 110 -12.39 -2.12 5.51
CA SER A 110 -13.49 -1.73 4.63
C SER A 110 -14.17 -0.49 5.20
N THR A 111 -14.68 0.38 4.35
CA THR A 111 -15.54 1.46 4.78
C THR A 111 -16.98 0.94 4.91
N SER A 112 -17.75 1.51 5.83
CA SER A 112 -19.16 1.14 6.07
C SER A 112 -20.03 1.17 4.80
N ARG A 113 -19.61 1.95 3.79
CA ARG A 113 -20.31 2.13 2.52
C ARG A 113 -19.93 1.08 1.46
N ASP A 114 -18.75 0.47 1.58
CA ASP A 114 -18.16 -0.45 0.60
C ASP A 114 -17.77 -1.79 1.26
N ARG A 115 -18.75 -2.49 1.82
CA ARG A 115 -18.50 -3.80 2.43
C ARG A 115 -17.90 -4.84 1.48
N ARG A 116 -17.93 -4.58 0.15
CA ARG A 116 -17.41 -5.49 -0.89
C ARG A 116 -16.07 -5.06 -1.51
N SER A 117 -15.60 -3.84 -1.27
CA SER A 117 -14.34 -3.31 -1.84
C SER A 117 -13.39 -2.80 -0.75
N GLY A 118 -13.14 -3.62 0.26
CA GLY A 118 -12.12 -3.36 1.26
C GLY A 118 -10.71 -3.53 0.68
N TRP A 119 -9.71 -3.10 1.44
CA TRP A 119 -8.30 -3.31 1.11
C TRP A 119 -7.60 -4.01 2.27
N MET A 120 -6.58 -4.77 1.96
CA MET A 120 -5.69 -5.35 2.96
C MET A 120 -4.49 -4.45 3.22
N GLN A 121 -4.00 -4.46 4.44
CA GLN A 121 -2.79 -3.76 4.85
C GLN A 121 -1.86 -4.72 5.57
N LEU A 122 -0.65 -4.85 5.06
CA LEU A 122 0.45 -5.57 5.68
C LEU A 122 1.27 -4.59 6.53
N ASP A 123 1.46 -4.90 7.81
CA ASP A 123 2.30 -4.15 8.76
C ASP A 123 3.42 -5.07 9.22
N LEU A 124 4.65 -4.73 8.84
CA LEU A 124 5.88 -5.46 9.18
C LEU A 124 6.73 -4.62 10.13
N ARG A 125 7.37 -5.27 11.11
CA ARG A 125 8.38 -4.67 11.98
C ARG A 125 9.60 -5.57 12.04
N ALA A 126 10.78 -4.93 12.03
CA ALA A 126 12.07 -5.61 12.12
C ALA A 126 13.12 -4.64 12.68
N GLY A 127 13.81 -5.00 13.75
CA GLY A 127 14.93 -4.21 14.28
C GLY A 127 14.60 -2.73 14.55
N GLY A 128 13.37 -2.42 15.00
CA GLY A 128 12.88 -1.05 15.22
C GLY A 128 12.34 -0.35 13.95
N ALA A 129 12.59 -0.87 12.75
CA ALA A 129 11.99 -0.40 11.51
C ALA A 129 10.54 -0.87 11.38
N ARG A 130 9.72 -0.09 10.69
CA ARG A 130 8.33 -0.42 10.40
C ARG A 130 7.99 -0.10 8.96
N LEU A 131 7.33 -1.02 8.28
CA LEU A 131 6.84 -0.85 6.93
C LEU A 131 5.36 -1.23 6.85
N ARG A 132 4.55 -0.35 6.24
CA ARG A 132 3.14 -0.59 5.98
C ARG A 132 2.87 -0.55 4.49
N LEU A 133 2.21 -1.58 4.00
CA LEU A 133 1.87 -1.76 2.59
C LEU A 133 0.38 -2.01 2.48
N ASP A 134 -0.26 -1.48 1.44
CA ASP A 134 -1.65 -1.80 1.13
C ASP A 134 -1.75 -2.69 -0.12
N SER A 135 -2.88 -3.40 -0.24
CA SER A 135 -3.13 -4.36 -1.31
C SER A 135 -3.23 -3.75 -2.71
N ARG A 136 -3.08 -2.43 -2.85
CA ARG A 136 -3.06 -1.76 -4.16
C ARG A 136 -1.70 -1.79 -4.84
N ILE A 137 -0.65 -2.21 -4.13
CA ILE A 137 0.67 -2.39 -4.73
C ILE A 137 0.68 -3.65 -5.59
N ALA A 138 1.29 -3.58 -6.77
CA ALA A 138 1.43 -4.75 -7.62
C ALA A 138 2.25 -5.83 -6.89
N GLY A 139 1.82 -7.10 -6.99
CA GLY A 139 2.50 -8.22 -6.34
C GLY A 139 2.38 -8.25 -4.81
N PHE A 140 1.38 -7.58 -4.23
CA PHE A 140 1.11 -7.60 -2.80
C PHE A 140 1.06 -9.01 -2.23
N ASP A 141 0.38 -9.93 -2.91
CA ASP A 141 0.22 -11.33 -2.48
C ASP A 141 1.57 -12.06 -2.38
N ARG A 142 2.51 -11.75 -3.30
CA ARG A 142 3.87 -12.31 -3.26
C ARG A 142 4.62 -11.82 -2.03
N VAL A 143 4.54 -10.52 -1.72
CA VAL A 143 5.17 -9.94 -0.53
C VAL A 143 4.55 -10.52 0.75
N VAL A 144 3.22 -10.64 0.81
CA VAL A 144 2.51 -11.24 1.95
C VAL A 144 2.91 -12.68 2.15
N ARG A 145 2.96 -13.47 1.07
CA ARG A 145 3.37 -14.89 1.11
C ARG A 145 4.79 -15.05 1.63
N HIS A 146 5.74 -14.27 1.11
CA HIS A 146 7.13 -14.32 1.57
C HIS A 146 7.25 -13.93 3.05
N ALA A 147 6.62 -12.82 3.45
CA ALA A 147 6.60 -12.38 4.85
C ALA A 147 5.97 -13.42 5.79
N ALA A 148 4.91 -14.12 5.33
CA ALA A 148 4.25 -15.15 6.11
C ALA A 148 5.15 -16.39 6.29
N MET A 149 5.88 -16.80 5.25
CA MET A 149 6.85 -17.90 5.33
C MET A 149 7.98 -17.56 6.32
N VAL A 150 8.56 -16.35 6.20
CA VAL A 150 9.59 -15.89 7.14
C VAL A 150 9.05 -15.81 8.57
N ALA A 151 7.84 -15.30 8.77
CA ALA A 151 7.22 -15.27 10.10
C ALA A 151 7.06 -16.67 10.69
N TYR A 152 6.66 -17.63 9.86
CA TYR A 152 6.54 -19.03 10.25
C TYR A 152 7.90 -19.63 10.62
N ASP A 153 8.92 -19.51 9.77
CA ASP A 153 10.27 -20.04 9.99
C ASP A 153 10.92 -19.46 11.25
N ARG A 154 10.54 -18.22 11.61
CA ARG A 154 11.00 -17.55 12.83
C ARG A 154 10.16 -17.86 14.07
N GLY A 155 9.09 -18.65 13.94
CA GLY A 155 8.19 -18.98 15.04
C GLY A 155 7.40 -17.79 15.59
N LEU A 156 7.11 -16.76 14.74
CA LEU A 156 6.34 -15.61 15.18
C LEU A 156 4.86 -15.96 15.36
N GLU A 157 4.31 -15.54 16.48
CA GLU A 157 2.87 -15.69 16.73
C GLU A 157 2.08 -14.75 15.85
N LEU A 158 1.24 -15.31 14.99
CA LEU A 158 0.27 -14.56 14.18
C LEU A 158 -1.06 -14.49 14.93
N ASN A 159 -1.64 -13.29 15.04
CA ASN A 159 -2.97 -13.17 15.62
C ASN A 159 -4.04 -13.76 14.68
N GLU A 160 -5.19 -14.14 15.25
CA GLU A 160 -6.31 -14.78 14.53
C GLU A 160 -6.73 -14.00 13.28
N ALA A 161 -6.80 -12.67 13.36
CA ALA A 161 -7.16 -11.84 12.22
C ALA A 161 -6.14 -11.92 11.08
N THR A 162 -4.84 -12.01 11.39
CA THR A 162 -3.78 -12.21 10.39
C THR A 162 -3.89 -13.58 9.76
N ALA A 163 -4.09 -14.63 10.57
CA ALA A 163 -4.25 -16.00 10.08
C ALA A 163 -5.47 -16.14 9.16
N ALA A 164 -6.62 -15.60 9.56
CA ALA A 164 -7.84 -15.59 8.74
C ALA A 164 -7.65 -14.83 7.42
N ASN A 165 -6.95 -13.68 7.45
CA ASN A 165 -6.67 -12.90 6.24
C ASN A 165 -5.67 -13.61 5.30
N LEU A 166 -4.67 -14.32 5.82
CA LEU A 166 -3.77 -15.15 5.03
C LEU A 166 -4.54 -16.28 4.33
N GLN A 167 -5.43 -16.93 5.06
CA GLN A 167 -6.28 -17.98 4.50
C GLN A 167 -7.19 -17.44 3.40
N SER A 168 -7.74 -16.24 3.56
CA SER A 168 -8.58 -15.59 2.53
C SER A 168 -7.80 -15.26 1.24
N LEU A 169 -6.47 -15.07 1.33
CA LEU A 169 -5.55 -14.92 0.19
C LEU A 169 -5.08 -16.28 -0.36
N GLY A 170 -5.58 -17.40 0.16
CA GLY A 170 -5.14 -18.74 -0.25
C GLY A 170 -3.72 -19.07 0.21
N ILE A 171 -3.17 -18.34 1.17
CA ILE A 171 -1.85 -18.59 1.75
C ILE A 171 -2.04 -19.53 2.94
N ARG A 172 -1.63 -20.78 2.77
CA ARG A 172 -1.63 -21.80 3.83
C ARG A 172 -0.22 -21.90 4.36
N LEU A 173 -0.05 -21.65 5.64
CA LEU A 173 1.17 -21.97 6.36
C LEU A 173 1.11 -23.43 6.80
N PRO A 174 2.23 -24.17 6.84
CA PRO A 174 2.28 -25.48 7.46
C PRO A 174 1.75 -25.37 8.89
N ASP A 175 0.97 -26.33 9.35
CA ASP A 175 0.15 -26.24 10.57
C ASP A 175 0.86 -25.62 11.78
N LEU A 176 0.41 -24.44 12.20
CA LEU A 176 0.74 -23.85 13.51
C LEU A 176 -0.12 -24.43 14.65
N GLY A 177 -0.80 -25.55 14.42
CA GLY A 177 -1.85 -25.97 15.33
C GLY A 177 -2.03 -27.46 15.63
N ALA A 178 -1.10 -28.33 15.28
CA ALA A 178 -1.31 -29.76 15.48
C ALA A 178 -0.59 -30.41 16.70
N ASP A 179 0.31 -29.68 17.39
CA ASP A 179 0.99 -30.24 18.57
C ASP A 179 1.25 -29.18 19.64
N ARG A 180 0.24 -28.82 20.41
CA ARG A 180 0.39 -28.34 21.79
C ARG A 180 -0.82 -28.66 22.63
#